data_ba6940b6fb0f9ded45fdccf326cd6111
#
_entry.id   ba6940b6fb0f9ded45fdccf326cd6111
#
_cell.length_a   1.000
_cell.length_b   1.000
_cell.length_c   1.000
_cell.angle_alpha   90.00
_cell.angle_beta   90.00
_cell.angle_gamma   90.00
#
_symmetry.space_group_name_H-M   'P 1'
#
loop_
_entity.id
_entity.type
_entity.pdbx_description
1 polymer ?
#
loop_
_entity_poly.entity_id
_entity_poly.type
_entity_poly.pdbx_seq_one_letter_code
_entity_poly.pdbx_strand_id
1 'polypeptide(L)'
;MDIDIPRDRNGDFEPKLIQKHQTTLSGDIEEKIISMYAKGMTENDIAAHIEEIYGLDVSDSTISRVTDKILPIAKEWQSRPLEEVYAVVFMDAIHYHVRYEGRIVKKAVYIAIGINLDGRKDVLGMWVGENESAKFWLSVLNGLKNRGVNDILIACIDGLSGFTNAIEAVFP
;
A
#
# COMPACT_ATOMS: atom_id res chain seq x y z
N MET A 1 1.00 30.46 12.04
CA MET A 1 2.08 30.50 13.04
C MET A 1 3.29 31.12 12.37
N ASP A 2 3.72 32.29 12.79
CA ASP A 2 4.95 32.89 12.29
C ASP A 2 6.14 32.17 12.92
N ILE A 3 6.92 31.48 12.12
CA ILE A 3 8.15 30.84 12.56
C ILE A 3 9.21 31.94 12.61
N ASP A 4 9.62 32.31 13.85
CA ASP A 4 10.75 33.25 14.03
C ASP A 4 12.04 32.47 13.76
N ILE A 5 12.57 32.61 12.55
CA ILE A 5 13.81 31.96 12.14
C ILE A 5 14.97 32.82 12.67
N PRO A 6 15.81 32.32 13.60
CA PRO A 6 16.95 33.05 14.11
C PRO A 6 17.86 33.47 12.92
N ARG A 7 18.08 34.77 12.78
CA ARG A 7 18.98 35.33 11.75
C ARG A 7 20.41 35.23 12.24
N ASP A 8 21.21 34.49 11.51
CA ASP A 8 22.67 34.59 11.64
C ASP A 8 23.16 35.96 11.16
N ARG A 9 24.03 36.56 11.92
CA ARG A 9 24.60 37.92 11.64
C ARG A 9 25.42 37.95 10.36
N ASN A 10 26.02 36.82 9.96
CA ASN A 10 26.86 36.67 8.77
C ASN A 10 26.11 36.06 7.58
N GLY A 11 24.92 35.51 7.79
CA GLY A 11 24.11 34.90 6.74
C GLY A 11 24.62 33.57 6.21
N ASP A 12 25.58 32.94 6.89
CA ASP A 12 26.24 31.70 6.48
C ASP A 12 25.48 30.44 6.95
N PHE A 13 24.53 30.60 7.87
CA PHE A 13 23.72 29.47 8.37
C PHE A 13 22.63 29.13 7.35
N GLU A 14 22.75 27.96 6.75
CA GLU A 14 21.72 27.35 5.91
C GLU A 14 21.03 26.21 6.70
N PRO A 15 19.78 26.39 7.18
CA PRO A 15 19.10 25.36 7.92
C PRO A 15 18.83 24.15 7.02
N LYS A 16 19.31 22.95 7.41
CA LYS A 16 19.13 21.73 6.62
C LYS A 16 17.68 21.20 6.61
N LEU A 17 16.88 21.53 7.63
CA LEU A 17 15.51 21.03 7.80
C LEU A 17 14.46 21.89 7.09
N ILE A 18 14.63 23.23 7.09
CA ILE A 18 13.73 24.16 6.41
C ILE A 18 14.60 25.21 5.75
N GLN A 19 14.63 25.25 4.43
CA GLN A 19 15.34 26.28 3.67
C GLN A 19 14.61 27.62 3.75
N LYS A 20 15.35 28.74 3.63
CA LYS A 20 14.75 30.08 3.54
C LYS A 20 13.68 30.11 2.45
N HIS A 21 12.47 30.54 2.80
CA HIS A 21 11.29 30.61 1.91
C HIS A 21 10.68 29.25 1.50
N GLN A 22 10.98 28.17 2.19
CA GLN A 22 10.36 26.88 1.92
C GLN A 22 8.94 26.87 2.48
N THR A 23 7.95 26.77 1.60
CA THR A 23 6.53 26.64 1.92
C THR A 23 6.03 25.20 1.86
N THR A 24 6.91 24.26 1.45
CA THR A 24 6.62 22.82 1.35
C THR A 24 7.52 22.05 2.31
N LEU A 25 7.02 20.93 2.84
CA LEU A 25 7.82 20.02 3.64
C LEU A 25 9.06 19.57 2.85
N SER A 26 10.20 19.44 3.54
CA SER A 26 11.39 18.84 2.93
C SER A 26 11.09 17.39 2.54
N GLY A 27 11.71 16.89 1.46
CA GLY A 27 11.57 15.49 1.04
C GLY A 27 11.83 14.51 2.18
N ASP A 28 12.79 14.82 3.04
CA ASP A 28 13.15 13.99 4.21
C ASP A 28 11.98 13.84 5.20
N ILE A 29 11.18 14.89 5.41
CA ILE A 29 10.00 14.84 6.30
C ILE A 29 8.86 14.05 5.63
N GLU A 30 8.64 14.23 4.33
CA GLU A 30 7.67 13.44 3.58
C GLU A 30 7.98 11.94 3.64
N GLU A 31 9.24 11.54 3.48
CA GLU A 31 9.67 10.15 3.63
C GLU A 31 9.43 9.60 5.05
N LYS A 32 9.64 10.43 6.08
CA LYS A 32 9.32 10.06 7.46
C LYS A 32 7.83 9.84 7.67
N ILE A 33 6.99 10.74 7.16
CA ILE A 33 5.53 10.61 7.20
C ILE A 33 5.09 9.29 6.54
N ILE A 34 5.59 9.00 5.34
CA ILE A 34 5.32 7.75 4.62
C ILE A 34 5.76 6.54 5.43
N SER A 35 6.96 6.58 6.03
CA SER A 35 7.48 5.49 6.86
C SER A 35 6.62 5.22 8.10
N MET A 36 6.15 6.28 8.78
CA MET A 36 5.28 6.17 9.94
C MET A 36 3.91 5.62 9.57
N TYR A 37 3.34 6.11 8.46
CA TYR A 37 2.07 5.62 7.93
C TYR A 37 2.14 4.13 7.55
N ALA A 38 3.22 3.70 6.90
CA ALA A 38 3.46 2.30 6.55
C ALA A 38 3.60 1.39 7.79
N LYS A 39 3.96 1.94 8.95
CA LYS A 39 3.99 1.23 10.24
C LYS A 39 2.63 1.19 10.94
N GLY A 40 1.59 1.77 10.34
CA GLY A 40 0.23 1.75 10.86
C GLY A 40 -0.12 2.90 11.80
N MET A 41 0.69 3.96 11.86
CA MET A 41 0.32 5.16 12.62
C MET A 41 -0.84 5.89 11.95
N THR A 42 -1.75 6.44 12.76
CA THR A 42 -2.82 7.29 12.27
C THR A 42 -2.29 8.67 11.86
N GLU A 43 -3.05 9.42 11.05
CA GLU A 43 -2.67 10.77 10.65
C GLU A 43 -2.45 11.69 11.85
N ASN A 44 -3.30 11.59 12.88
CA ASN A 44 -3.17 12.35 14.13
C ASN A 44 -1.90 11.97 14.91
N ASP A 45 -1.57 10.67 14.98
CA ASP A 45 -0.35 10.21 15.66
C ASP A 45 0.90 10.68 14.92
N ILE A 46 0.85 10.70 13.59
CA ILE A 46 1.95 11.22 12.75
C ILE A 46 2.11 12.71 12.98
N ALA A 47 1.01 13.50 12.99
CA ALA A 47 1.04 14.94 13.25
C ALA A 47 1.68 15.22 14.61
N ALA A 48 1.20 14.56 15.67
CA ALA A 48 1.74 14.71 17.02
C ALA A 48 3.23 14.35 17.10
N HIS A 49 3.63 13.27 16.43
CA HIS A 49 5.02 12.82 16.44
C HIS A 49 5.97 13.77 15.68
N ILE A 50 5.50 14.33 14.56
CA ILE A 50 6.26 15.35 13.81
C ILE A 50 6.39 16.63 14.62
N GLU A 51 5.34 17.05 15.33
CA GLU A 51 5.38 18.22 16.22
C GLU A 51 6.37 17.98 17.37
N GLU A 52 6.34 16.81 18.02
CA GLU A 52 7.23 16.47 19.13
C GLU A 52 8.70 16.46 18.73
N ILE A 53 9.05 15.87 17.57
CA ILE A 53 10.44 15.68 17.16
C ILE A 53 11.01 16.91 16.45
N TYR A 54 10.21 17.55 15.60
CA TYR A 54 10.68 18.61 14.71
C TYR A 54 10.12 19.98 15.05
N GLY A 55 9.17 20.07 15.98
CA GLY A 55 8.48 21.32 16.32
C GLY A 55 7.62 21.87 15.17
N LEU A 56 7.19 21.02 14.25
CA LEU A 56 6.43 21.39 13.07
C LEU A 56 4.96 21.00 13.26
N ASP A 57 4.07 22.00 13.19
CA ASP A 57 2.63 21.77 13.13
C ASP A 57 2.24 21.38 11.69
N VAL A 58 1.88 20.12 11.49
CA VAL A 58 1.50 19.55 10.19
C VAL A 58 0.03 19.16 10.23
N SER A 59 -0.78 19.75 9.34
CA SER A 59 -2.21 19.43 9.28
C SER A 59 -2.46 18.01 8.74
N ASP A 60 -3.56 17.38 9.18
CA ASP A 60 -4.01 16.07 8.69
C ASP A 60 -4.15 16.04 7.16
N SER A 61 -4.63 17.12 6.56
CA SER A 61 -4.74 17.25 5.10
C SER A 61 -3.39 17.23 4.38
N THR A 62 -2.32 17.71 5.05
CA THR A 62 -0.97 17.65 4.50
C THR A 62 -0.45 16.21 4.59
N ILE A 63 -0.71 15.50 5.68
CA ILE A 63 -0.33 14.10 5.87
C ILE A 63 -1.06 13.23 4.83
N SER A 64 -2.39 13.38 4.68
CA SER A 64 -3.16 12.69 3.64
C SER A 64 -2.57 12.93 2.25
N ARG A 65 -2.24 14.16 1.89
CA ARG A 65 -1.64 14.48 0.59
C ARG A 65 -0.28 13.82 0.38
N VAL A 66 0.52 13.69 1.43
CA VAL A 66 1.82 13.01 1.36
C VAL A 66 1.63 11.51 1.20
N THR A 67 0.72 10.91 1.97
CA THR A 67 0.43 9.47 1.89
C THR A 67 -0.22 9.08 0.56
N ASP A 68 -1.03 9.96 -0.03
CA ASP A 68 -1.62 9.74 -1.36
C ASP A 68 -0.56 9.61 -2.48
N LYS A 69 0.65 10.13 -2.29
CA LYS A 69 1.77 9.94 -3.23
C LYS A 69 2.17 8.47 -3.39
N ILE A 70 1.80 7.60 -2.45
CA ILE A 70 2.05 6.15 -2.53
C ILE A 70 1.11 5.48 -3.56
N LEU A 71 -0.09 6.01 -3.78
CA LEU A 71 -1.10 5.37 -4.62
C LEU A 71 -0.62 5.07 -6.05
N PRO A 72 0.07 5.98 -6.77
CA PRO A 72 0.63 5.68 -8.09
C PRO A 72 1.64 4.54 -8.04
N ILE A 73 2.53 4.54 -7.04
CA ILE A 73 3.58 3.52 -6.85
C ILE A 73 2.93 2.15 -6.56
N ALA A 74 1.91 2.14 -5.69
CA ALA A 74 1.16 0.93 -5.39
C ALA A 74 0.43 0.37 -6.62
N LYS A 75 -0.14 1.24 -7.47
CA LYS A 75 -0.78 0.85 -8.73
C LYS A 75 0.22 0.28 -9.74
N GLU A 76 1.38 0.91 -9.88
CA GLU A 76 2.46 0.42 -10.74
C GLU A 76 2.93 -0.96 -10.27
N TRP A 77 3.20 -1.11 -8.96
CA TRP A 77 3.56 -2.40 -8.38
C TRP A 77 2.48 -3.46 -8.62
N GLN A 78 1.20 -3.12 -8.42
CA GLN A 78 0.08 -4.03 -8.62
C GLN A 78 -0.08 -4.46 -10.08
N SER A 79 0.31 -3.62 -11.04
CA SER A 79 0.21 -3.89 -12.48
C SER A 79 1.49 -4.44 -13.12
N ARG A 80 2.56 -4.61 -12.35
CA ARG A 80 3.84 -5.09 -12.87
C ARG A 80 3.72 -6.46 -13.55
N PRO A 81 4.55 -6.76 -14.55
CA PRO A 81 4.67 -8.10 -15.12
C PRO A 81 5.03 -9.14 -14.04
N LEU A 82 4.54 -10.34 -14.20
CA LEU A 82 4.81 -11.49 -13.34
C LEU A 82 5.58 -12.57 -14.11
N GLU A 83 6.09 -13.57 -13.40
CA GLU A 83 6.71 -14.73 -14.02
C GLU A 83 5.66 -15.60 -14.72
N GLU A 84 6.07 -16.33 -15.72
CA GLU A 84 5.17 -17.15 -16.54
C GLU A 84 4.61 -18.35 -15.77
N VAL A 85 5.39 -18.92 -14.84
CA VAL A 85 5.00 -20.15 -14.11
C VAL A 85 5.28 -19.98 -12.63
N TYR A 86 4.29 -20.34 -11.82
CA TYR A 86 4.43 -20.46 -10.36
C TYR A 86 4.21 -21.89 -9.91
N ALA A 87 5.15 -22.41 -9.10
CA ALA A 87 5.06 -23.76 -8.54
C ALA A 87 3.88 -23.87 -7.56
N VAL A 88 3.68 -22.84 -6.73
CA VAL A 88 2.56 -22.78 -5.77
C VAL A 88 2.03 -21.36 -5.71
N VAL A 89 0.71 -21.19 -5.71
CA VAL A 89 0.04 -19.91 -5.42
C VAL A 89 -0.93 -20.08 -4.28
N PHE A 90 -0.75 -19.31 -3.22
CA PHE A 90 -1.67 -19.19 -2.10
C PHE A 90 -2.61 -18.02 -2.34
N MET A 91 -3.90 -18.24 -2.17
CA MET A 91 -4.95 -17.22 -2.33
C MET A 91 -5.85 -17.25 -1.10
N ASP A 92 -5.92 -16.14 -0.38
CA ASP A 92 -6.66 -16.02 0.88
C ASP A 92 -7.16 -14.59 1.09
N ALA A 93 -8.11 -14.42 2.00
CA ALA A 93 -8.72 -13.15 2.34
C ALA A 93 -8.62 -12.84 3.84
N ILE A 94 -8.07 -11.68 4.18
CA ILE A 94 -8.04 -11.17 5.54
C ILE A 94 -9.19 -10.19 5.72
N HIS A 95 -10.11 -10.51 6.64
CA HIS A 95 -11.27 -9.67 6.94
C HIS A 95 -10.98 -8.69 8.07
N TYR A 96 -11.44 -7.44 7.91
CA TYR A 96 -11.27 -6.38 8.89
C TYR A 96 -12.47 -5.44 8.92
N HIS A 97 -12.57 -4.64 9.98
CA HIS A 97 -13.62 -3.66 10.14
C HIS A 97 -13.04 -2.25 10.01
N VAL A 98 -13.65 -1.43 9.16
CA VAL A 98 -13.30 -0.02 8.98
C VAL A 98 -14.49 0.87 9.29
N ARG A 99 -14.21 2.06 9.82
CA ARG A 99 -15.23 3.10 9.91
C ARG A 99 -15.29 3.84 8.57
N TYR A 100 -16.44 3.77 7.92
CA TYR A 100 -16.71 4.45 6.67
C TYR A 100 -18.04 5.19 6.79
N GLU A 101 -18.07 6.50 6.52
CA GLU A 101 -19.25 7.36 6.65
C GLU A 101 -19.98 7.21 8.00
N GLY A 102 -19.22 7.16 9.10
CA GLY A 102 -19.75 7.02 10.46
C GLY A 102 -20.28 5.63 10.83
N ARG A 103 -20.20 4.65 9.94
CA ARG A 103 -20.62 3.25 10.15
C ARG A 103 -19.42 2.32 10.15
N ILE A 104 -19.51 1.21 10.90
CA ILE A 104 -18.53 0.14 10.85
C ILE A 104 -18.95 -0.80 9.72
N VAL A 105 -18.09 -0.93 8.69
CA VAL A 105 -18.29 -1.83 7.57
C VAL A 105 -17.20 -2.91 7.57
N LYS A 106 -17.58 -4.14 7.26
CA LYS A 106 -16.63 -5.25 7.06
C LYS A 106 -16.05 -5.15 5.66
N LYS A 107 -14.73 -5.17 5.55
CA LYS A 107 -14.00 -5.27 4.28
C LYS A 107 -13.03 -6.44 4.33
N ALA A 108 -12.56 -6.86 3.17
CA ALA A 108 -11.53 -7.88 3.05
C ALA A 108 -10.37 -7.39 2.20
N VAL A 109 -9.14 -7.78 2.57
CA VAL A 109 -7.96 -7.72 1.71
C VAL A 109 -7.74 -9.13 1.19
N TYR A 110 -7.83 -9.29 -0.11
CA TYR A 110 -7.52 -10.50 -0.84
C TYR A 110 -6.07 -10.46 -1.24
N ILE A 111 -5.32 -11.53 -0.98
CA ILE A 111 -3.89 -11.61 -1.22
C ILE A 111 -3.61 -12.84 -2.05
N ALA A 112 -2.79 -12.69 -3.10
CA ALA A 112 -2.21 -13.80 -3.83
C ALA A 112 -0.68 -13.80 -3.62
N ILE A 113 -0.14 -14.92 -3.14
CA ILE A 113 1.30 -15.11 -2.92
C ILE A 113 1.76 -16.29 -3.76
N GLY A 114 2.72 -16.06 -4.65
CA GLY A 114 3.33 -17.09 -5.48
C GLY A 114 4.67 -17.55 -4.94
N ILE A 115 5.00 -18.82 -5.19
CA ILE A 115 6.34 -19.37 -5.09
C ILE A 115 6.74 -19.76 -6.52
N ASN A 116 7.79 -19.14 -7.04
CA ASN A 116 8.27 -19.42 -8.38
C ASN A 116 9.04 -20.76 -8.44
N LEU A 117 9.50 -21.15 -9.63
CA LEU A 117 10.24 -22.40 -9.82
C LEU A 117 11.60 -22.44 -9.10
N ASP A 118 12.18 -21.28 -8.78
CA ASP A 118 13.40 -21.15 -7.98
C ASP A 118 13.15 -21.22 -6.47
N GLY A 119 11.90 -21.39 -6.03
CA GLY A 119 11.51 -21.43 -4.62
C GLY A 119 11.41 -20.04 -3.97
N ARG A 120 11.45 -18.95 -4.73
CA ARG A 120 11.33 -17.58 -4.21
C ARG A 120 9.87 -17.21 -4.05
N LYS A 121 9.56 -16.60 -2.91
CA LYS A 121 8.22 -16.06 -2.61
C LYS A 121 8.06 -14.66 -3.18
N ASP A 122 6.94 -14.42 -3.87
CA ASP A 122 6.51 -13.11 -4.35
C ASP A 122 5.05 -12.86 -4.00
N VAL A 123 4.70 -11.61 -3.64
CA VAL A 123 3.32 -11.18 -3.47
C VAL A 123 2.79 -10.75 -4.84
N LEU A 124 1.95 -11.56 -5.45
CA LEU A 124 1.45 -11.34 -6.81
C LEU A 124 0.47 -10.17 -6.89
N GLY A 125 -0.23 -9.90 -5.80
CA GLY A 125 -1.11 -8.75 -5.70
C GLY A 125 -1.95 -8.75 -4.44
N MET A 126 -2.56 -7.58 -4.18
CA MET A 126 -3.51 -7.36 -3.09
C MET A 126 -4.71 -6.58 -3.62
N TRP A 127 -5.91 -6.99 -3.23
CA TRP A 127 -7.15 -6.34 -3.66
C TRP A 127 -8.05 -6.09 -2.46
N VAL A 128 -8.73 -4.97 -2.44
CA VAL A 128 -9.71 -4.63 -1.39
C VAL A 128 -11.11 -4.85 -1.95
N GLY A 129 -11.94 -5.57 -1.23
CA GLY A 129 -13.32 -5.83 -1.60
C GLY A 129 -14.23 -5.97 -0.39
N GLU A 130 -15.53 -5.97 -0.64
CA GLU A 130 -16.54 -6.10 0.43
C GLU A 130 -17.01 -7.55 0.58
N ASN A 131 -17.09 -8.29 -0.51
CA ASN A 131 -17.60 -9.65 -0.53
C ASN A 131 -16.67 -10.58 -1.30
N GLU A 132 -16.31 -11.67 -0.66
CA GLU A 132 -15.62 -12.78 -1.29
C GLU A 132 -16.60 -13.56 -2.18
N SER A 133 -16.23 -13.72 -3.44
CA SER A 133 -17.04 -14.50 -4.39
C SER A 133 -16.15 -15.13 -5.45
N ALA A 134 -16.60 -16.27 -6.02
CA ALA A 134 -15.92 -16.90 -7.14
C ALA A 134 -15.73 -15.95 -8.32
N LYS A 135 -16.70 -15.03 -8.57
CA LYS A 135 -16.60 -14.01 -9.63
C LYS A 135 -15.48 -13.01 -9.34
N PHE A 136 -15.28 -12.62 -8.09
CA PHE A 136 -14.18 -11.76 -7.69
C PHE A 136 -12.83 -12.44 -7.95
N TRP A 137 -12.68 -13.68 -7.49
CA TRP A 137 -11.47 -14.46 -7.71
C TRP A 137 -11.21 -14.74 -9.19
N LEU A 138 -12.26 -14.95 -10.00
CA LEU A 138 -12.10 -15.04 -11.45
C LEU A 138 -11.48 -13.77 -12.03
N SER A 139 -11.87 -12.60 -11.55
CA SER A 139 -11.27 -11.33 -12.00
C SER A 139 -9.80 -11.20 -11.57
N VAL A 140 -9.44 -11.65 -10.37
CA VAL A 140 -8.06 -11.71 -9.87
C VAL A 140 -7.21 -12.64 -10.75
N LEU A 141 -7.69 -13.87 -11.00
CA LEU A 141 -6.99 -14.86 -11.83
C LEU A 141 -6.75 -14.35 -13.26
N ASN A 142 -7.76 -13.74 -13.86
CA ASN A 142 -7.59 -13.08 -15.18
C ASN A 142 -6.58 -11.92 -15.11
N GLY A 143 -6.55 -11.18 -14.01
CA GLY A 143 -5.54 -10.16 -13.75
C GLY A 143 -4.13 -10.72 -13.70
N LEU A 144 -3.92 -11.87 -13.04
CA LEU A 144 -2.63 -12.57 -13.02
C LEU A 144 -2.23 -13.02 -14.43
N LYS A 145 -3.16 -13.61 -15.18
CA LYS A 145 -2.92 -14.04 -16.57
C LYS A 145 -2.55 -12.88 -17.47
N ASN A 146 -3.25 -11.75 -17.38
CA ASN A 146 -2.94 -10.54 -18.15
C ASN A 146 -1.58 -9.92 -17.82
N ARG A 147 -1.02 -10.23 -16.64
CA ARG A 147 0.30 -9.80 -16.19
C ARG A 147 1.41 -10.81 -16.53
N GLY A 148 1.09 -11.87 -17.27
CA GLY A 148 2.06 -12.82 -17.82
C GLY A 148 2.05 -14.21 -17.20
N VAL A 149 1.24 -14.48 -16.17
CA VAL A 149 1.15 -15.83 -15.59
C VAL A 149 0.47 -16.77 -16.58
N ASN A 150 1.18 -17.74 -17.09
CA ASN A 150 0.70 -18.75 -18.01
C ASN A 150 0.21 -20.01 -17.30
N ASP A 151 0.87 -20.39 -16.19
CA ASP A 151 0.54 -21.63 -15.47
C ASP A 151 0.77 -21.52 -13.96
N ILE A 152 -0.04 -22.27 -13.19
CA ILE A 152 0.04 -22.44 -11.73
C ILE A 152 -0.05 -23.94 -11.44
N LEU A 153 1.05 -24.54 -10.99
CA LEU A 153 1.10 -25.98 -10.78
C LEU A 153 0.26 -26.45 -9.59
N ILE A 154 0.26 -25.65 -8.50
CA ILE A 154 -0.52 -25.93 -7.28
C ILE A 154 -1.18 -24.63 -6.83
N ALA A 155 -2.51 -24.62 -6.75
CA ALA A 155 -3.27 -23.55 -6.15
C ALA A 155 -3.74 -23.95 -4.73
N CYS A 156 -3.35 -23.16 -3.73
CA CYS A 156 -3.78 -23.32 -2.34
C CYS A 156 -4.88 -22.29 -2.06
N ILE A 157 -6.11 -22.76 -1.87
CA ILE A 157 -7.29 -21.95 -1.66
C ILE A 157 -8.07 -22.47 -0.47
N ASP A 158 -8.96 -21.63 0.11
CA ASP A 158 -9.98 -22.10 1.03
C ASP A 158 -11.13 -22.81 0.31
N GLY A 159 -12.10 -23.32 1.06
CA GLY A 159 -13.24 -24.09 0.55
C GLY A 159 -14.34 -23.24 -0.11
N LEU A 160 -14.06 -22.05 -0.64
CA LEU A 160 -15.07 -21.18 -1.27
C LEU A 160 -15.71 -21.88 -2.47
N SER A 161 -17.05 -21.98 -2.45
CA SER A 161 -17.80 -22.58 -3.55
C SER A 161 -17.57 -21.88 -4.90
N GLY A 162 -17.23 -22.66 -5.92
CA GLY A 162 -16.97 -22.17 -7.28
C GLY A 162 -15.57 -21.60 -7.52
N PHE A 163 -14.70 -21.59 -6.50
CA PHE A 163 -13.33 -21.09 -6.68
C PHE A 163 -12.51 -22.04 -7.56
N THR A 164 -12.62 -23.35 -7.36
CA THR A 164 -11.96 -24.35 -8.21
C THR A 164 -12.36 -24.17 -9.69
N ASN A 165 -13.66 -23.99 -9.97
CA ASN A 165 -14.13 -23.75 -11.34
C ASN A 165 -13.56 -22.45 -11.94
N ALA A 166 -13.37 -21.41 -11.11
CA ALA A 166 -12.75 -20.16 -11.56
C ALA A 166 -11.26 -20.37 -11.93
N ILE A 167 -10.54 -21.20 -11.17
CA ILE A 167 -9.14 -21.54 -11.46
C ILE A 167 -9.06 -22.33 -12.77
N GLU A 168 -9.83 -23.41 -12.90
CA GLU A 168 -9.86 -24.25 -14.12
C GLU A 168 -10.26 -23.47 -15.37
N ALA A 169 -11.09 -22.43 -15.24
CA ALA A 169 -11.48 -21.59 -16.38
C ALA A 169 -10.34 -20.69 -16.89
N VAL A 170 -9.35 -20.35 -16.04
CA VAL A 170 -8.25 -19.44 -16.39
C VAL A 170 -6.94 -20.21 -16.60
N PHE A 171 -6.69 -21.19 -15.73
CA PHE A 171 -5.51 -22.06 -15.73
C PHE A 171 -5.98 -23.53 -15.78
N PRO A 172 -6.29 -24.04 -16.99
CA PRO A 172 -6.82 -25.40 -17.23
C PRO A 172 -5.78 -26.50 -16.95
#